data_2d0b73fcdbb03164a16fe2547f9607f9
#
_entry.id   2d0b73fcdbb03164a16fe2547f9607f9
#
_cell.length_a   1.000
_cell.length_b   1.000
_cell.length_c   1.000
_cell.angle_alpha   90.00
_cell.angle_beta   90.00
_cell.angle_gamma   90.00
#
_symmetry.space_group_name_H-M   'P 1'
#
loop_
_entity.id
_entity.type
_entity.pdbx_description
1 polymer ?
#
loop_
_entity_poly.entity_id
_entity_poly.type
_entity_poly.pdbx_seq_one_letter_code
_entity_poly.pdbx_strand_id
1 'polypeptide(L)'
;MTIKILLAVLALLIGGCTTKNGSYSYQPKPSQKYPSEKLAMTSSNIYKKNGELHATMRPYSVMGKEYYPTVVRVGDTFSGMASWYGPDFHGKSTSNGEGYDMYAMTAAHKTLPMNTVVRVTNTQTDAQTIVRINDRGPFVETRIIDLSLAAAKQIGVDKTGTAPVTLEVLGFEPTGVRSIDMARMAKGPRESILTSFFVQIGSFERFEGAMSTKQKYASFNGYSAIIKDTEYNNKRLFRVWLGGFKSEAEARDFISRGYFQGSFIIRE
;
A
#
# COMPACT_ATOMS: atom_id res chain seq x y z
N MET A 1 11.26 59.29 -68.84
CA MET A 1 11.02 59.70 -67.43
C MET A 1 10.48 58.44 -66.72
N THR A 2 11.37 57.68 -66.12
CA THR A 2 11.12 56.35 -65.58
C THR A 2 11.22 56.41 -64.10
N ILE A 3 10.06 56.19 -63.45
CA ILE A 3 9.93 56.15 -61.98
C ILE A 3 10.34 54.72 -61.51
N LYS A 4 11.42 54.61 -60.74
CA LYS A 4 11.83 53.43 -60.05
C LYS A 4 11.06 53.31 -58.72
N ILE A 5 10.21 52.28 -58.61
CA ILE A 5 9.51 51.93 -57.42
C ILE A 5 10.48 51.08 -56.60
N LEU A 6 10.83 51.50 -55.41
CA LEU A 6 11.66 50.82 -54.44
C LEU A 6 10.75 49.98 -53.54
N LEU A 7 10.74 48.66 -53.72
CA LEU A 7 10.05 47.71 -52.84
C LEU A 7 10.91 47.42 -51.59
N ALA A 8 10.51 48.00 -50.46
CA ALA A 8 11.08 47.62 -49.17
C ALA A 8 10.46 46.29 -48.68
N VAL A 9 11.25 45.23 -48.66
CA VAL A 9 10.86 43.96 -48.05
C VAL A 9 11.06 44.04 -46.55
N LEU A 10 9.97 44.16 -45.81
CA LEU A 10 9.94 44.07 -44.35
C LEU A 10 10.02 42.61 -43.93
N ALA A 11 11.19 42.12 -43.51
CA ALA A 11 11.37 40.81 -42.92
C ALA A 11 10.84 40.81 -41.49
N LEU A 12 9.63 40.28 -41.27
CA LEU A 12 9.10 39.93 -39.95
C LEU A 12 9.89 38.76 -39.38
N LEU A 13 10.77 39.01 -38.43
CA LEU A 13 11.37 38.00 -37.56
C LEU A 13 10.28 37.49 -36.63
N ILE A 14 9.65 36.38 -36.99
CA ILE A 14 8.80 35.61 -36.07
C ILE A 14 9.75 34.89 -35.11
N GLY A 15 9.99 35.47 -33.93
CA GLY A 15 10.64 34.80 -32.82
C GLY A 15 9.80 33.64 -32.32
N GLY A 16 10.07 32.45 -32.86
CA GLY A 16 9.47 31.22 -32.32
C GLY A 16 9.99 30.98 -30.92
N CYS A 17 9.10 31.14 -29.91
CA CYS A 17 9.35 30.55 -28.59
C CYS A 17 9.42 29.06 -28.74
N THR A 18 10.60 28.50 -28.82
CA THR A 18 10.80 27.07 -28.63
C THR A 18 10.55 26.71 -27.16
N THR A 19 9.34 26.29 -26.86
CA THR A 19 9.07 25.57 -25.60
C THR A 19 9.94 24.33 -25.61
N LYS A 20 11.00 24.32 -24.81
CA LYS A 20 11.74 23.11 -24.50
C LYS A 20 10.78 22.16 -23.78
N ASN A 21 10.18 21.25 -24.52
CA ASN A 21 9.58 20.05 -23.95
C ASN A 21 10.72 19.23 -23.32
N GLY A 22 11.02 19.54 -22.07
CA GLY A 22 11.88 18.70 -21.27
C GLY A 22 11.19 17.38 -21.04
N SER A 23 11.49 16.38 -21.88
CA SER A 23 11.17 15.02 -21.58
C SER A 23 12.01 14.61 -20.36
N TYR A 24 11.41 14.68 -19.16
CA TYR A 24 12.02 14.13 -17.97
C TYR A 24 12.04 12.61 -18.11
N SER A 25 13.15 12.07 -18.61
CA SER A 25 13.41 10.65 -18.55
C SER A 25 13.75 10.32 -17.09
N TYR A 26 12.84 9.63 -16.39
CA TYR A 26 13.14 9.03 -15.10
C TYR A 26 14.23 7.97 -15.30
N GLN A 27 15.44 8.24 -14.81
CA GLN A 27 16.51 7.26 -14.69
C GLN A 27 16.46 6.67 -13.29
N PRO A 28 16.05 5.38 -13.12
CA PRO A 28 16.10 4.75 -11.81
C PRO A 28 17.56 4.65 -11.36
N LYS A 29 17.86 5.15 -10.15
CA LYS A 29 19.17 4.98 -9.52
C LYS A 29 19.49 3.48 -9.32
N PRO A 30 20.78 3.07 -9.45
CA PRO A 30 21.17 1.67 -9.30
C PRO A 30 20.78 1.10 -7.92
N SER A 31 20.33 -0.15 -7.96
CA SER A 31 19.70 -0.91 -6.89
C SER A 31 20.60 -1.19 -5.68
N GLN A 32 20.12 -0.85 -4.49
CA GLN A 32 20.63 -1.43 -3.26
C GLN A 32 19.90 -2.75 -2.95
N LYS A 33 20.67 -3.84 -2.76
CA LYS A 33 20.15 -5.16 -2.34
C LYS A 33 19.58 -5.08 -0.93
N TYR A 34 18.27 -5.26 -0.76
CA TYR A 34 17.67 -5.51 0.53
C TYR A 34 17.58 -7.03 0.76
N PRO A 35 18.10 -7.56 1.89
CA PRO A 35 17.83 -8.93 2.30
C PRO A 35 16.34 -9.07 2.65
N SER A 36 15.71 -10.17 2.21
CA SER A 36 14.30 -10.48 2.47
C SER A 36 13.89 -10.45 3.95
N GLU A 37 14.83 -10.68 4.86
CA GLU A 37 14.62 -10.62 6.30
C GLU A 37 14.32 -9.22 6.86
N LYS A 38 14.69 -8.14 6.15
CA LYS A 38 14.43 -6.75 6.58
C LYS A 38 13.05 -6.21 6.21
N LEU A 39 12.29 -6.92 5.42
CA LEU A 39 10.95 -6.51 4.97
C LEU A 39 9.81 -7.03 5.87
N ALA A 40 10.11 -7.82 6.89
CA ALA A 40 9.12 -8.25 7.86
C ALA A 40 8.58 -7.06 8.66
N MET A 41 7.26 -7.04 8.92
CA MET A 41 6.65 -6.04 9.79
C MET A 41 7.23 -6.17 11.19
N THR A 42 7.91 -5.13 11.65
CA THR A 42 8.40 -5.06 13.03
C THR A 42 7.37 -4.34 13.89
N SER A 43 7.39 -4.63 15.19
CA SER A 43 6.57 -3.88 16.15
C SER A 43 6.79 -2.37 16.09
N SER A 44 7.97 -1.92 15.63
CA SER A 44 8.31 -0.50 15.44
C SER A 44 7.47 0.22 14.38
N ASN A 45 6.82 -0.49 13.44
CA ASN A 45 5.94 0.12 12.45
C ASN A 45 4.53 0.37 13.01
N ILE A 46 4.18 -0.32 14.08
CA ILE A 46 2.86 -0.25 14.73
C ILE A 46 2.92 0.55 16.02
N TYR A 47 3.97 0.32 16.80
CA TYR A 47 4.14 0.91 18.12
C TYR A 47 5.39 1.79 18.20
N LYS A 48 5.30 2.87 18.96
CA LYS A 48 6.45 3.65 19.41
C LYS A 48 7.28 2.85 20.42
N LYS A 49 8.50 3.30 20.72
CA LYS A 49 9.39 2.67 21.72
C LYS A 49 8.75 2.56 23.11
N ASN A 50 7.80 3.43 23.44
CA ASN A 50 7.06 3.43 24.71
C ASN A 50 5.82 2.49 24.70
N GLY A 51 5.62 1.68 23.68
CA GLY A 51 4.48 0.77 23.55
C GLY A 51 3.17 1.41 23.08
N GLU A 52 3.10 2.72 22.86
CA GLU A 52 1.93 3.39 22.28
C GLU A 52 1.80 3.11 20.78
N LEU A 53 0.56 3.06 20.27
CA LEU A 53 0.31 3.01 18.83
C LEU A 53 0.91 4.24 18.15
N HIS A 54 1.56 4.02 17.02
CA HIS A 54 1.92 5.11 16.11
C HIS A 54 0.67 5.92 15.78
N ALA A 55 0.80 7.25 15.66
CA ALA A 55 -0.34 8.13 15.33
C ALA A 55 -1.07 7.65 14.07
N THR A 56 -0.32 7.18 13.07
CA THR A 56 -0.84 6.66 11.80
C THR A 56 -1.54 5.30 11.91
N MET A 57 -1.45 4.64 13.06
CA MET A 57 -2.15 3.37 13.37
C MET A 57 -3.35 3.57 14.30
N ARG A 58 -3.64 4.80 14.71
CA ARG A 58 -4.86 5.13 15.47
C ARG A 58 -6.05 5.26 14.52
N PRO A 59 -7.27 4.91 14.97
CA PRO A 59 -8.48 5.22 14.23
C PRO A 59 -8.55 6.72 13.93
N TYR A 60 -9.09 7.06 12.77
CA TYR A 60 -9.24 8.44 12.34
C TYR A 60 -10.55 8.63 11.57
N SER A 61 -11.09 9.85 11.56
CA SER A 61 -12.35 10.17 10.89
C SER A 61 -12.14 11.19 9.77
N VAL A 62 -12.78 10.94 8.62
CA VAL A 62 -12.85 11.88 7.50
C VAL A 62 -14.26 11.96 7.00
N MET A 63 -14.82 13.19 6.92
CA MET A 63 -16.21 13.44 6.48
C MET A 63 -17.25 12.60 7.26
N GLY A 64 -17.03 12.42 8.58
CA GLY A 64 -17.93 11.66 9.43
C GLY A 64 -17.81 10.13 9.33
N LYS A 65 -16.96 9.60 8.45
CA LYS A 65 -16.66 8.17 8.32
C LYS A 65 -15.40 7.83 9.08
N GLU A 66 -15.48 6.78 9.92
CA GLU A 66 -14.33 6.27 10.67
C GLU A 66 -13.54 5.26 9.85
N TYR A 67 -12.21 5.33 9.96
CA TYR A 67 -11.25 4.44 9.35
C TYR A 67 -10.33 3.84 10.42
N TYR A 68 -10.13 2.54 10.34
CA TYR A 68 -9.35 1.78 11.30
C TYR A 68 -8.12 1.18 10.60
N PRO A 69 -6.91 1.69 10.85
CA PRO A 69 -5.69 1.10 10.29
C PRO A 69 -5.56 -0.38 10.63
N THR A 70 -5.21 -1.17 9.63
CA THR A 70 -5.18 -2.64 9.69
C THR A 70 -3.77 -3.14 9.82
N VAL A 71 -3.55 -4.15 10.66
CA VAL A 71 -2.27 -4.87 10.70
C VAL A 71 -2.30 -5.92 9.59
N VAL A 72 -1.27 -5.93 8.75
CA VAL A 72 -1.16 -6.83 7.59
C VAL A 72 0.15 -7.60 7.61
N ARG A 73 0.24 -8.67 6.83
CA ARG A 73 1.40 -9.53 6.65
C ARG A 73 1.91 -9.47 5.21
N VAL A 74 3.14 -9.87 5.01
CA VAL A 74 3.65 -10.18 3.67
C VAL A 74 2.81 -11.29 3.05
N GLY A 75 2.37 -11.07 1.80
CA GLY A 75 1.47 -11.96 1.08
C GLY A 75 -0.02 -11.65 1.22
N ASP A 76 -0.45 -10.78 2.15
CA ASP A 76 -1.85 -10.35 2.20
C ASP A 76 -2.23 -9.63 0.90
N THR A 77 -3.43 -9.92 0.38
CA THR A 77 -3.92 -9.37 -0.88
C THR A 77 -5.23 -8.62 -0.70
N PHE A 78 -5.43 -7.59 -1.53
CA PHE A 78 -6.64 -6.76 -1.55
C PHE A 78 -7.01 -6.48 -3.01
N SER A 79 -8.30 -6.34 -3.32
CA SER A 79 -8.76 -6.01 -4.67
C SER A 79 -9.72 -4.84 -4.66
N GLY A 80 -9.69 -4.02 -5.70
CA GLY A 80 -10.58 -2.86 -5.86
C GLY A 80 -10.10 -1.95 -6.98
N MET A 81 -10.61 -0.71 -7.00
CA MET A 81 -10.22 0.27 -8.01
C MET A 81 -9.02 1.10 -7.55
N ALA A 82 -8.05 1.27 -8.42
CA ALA A 82 -7.00 2.27 -8.26
C ALA A 82 -7.38 3.56 -8.99
N SER A 83 -6.88 4.68 -8.49
CA SER A 83 -6.75 5.92 -9.24
C SER A 83 -5.37 6.54 -8.98
N TRP A 84 -5.16 7.80 -9.34
CA TRP A 84 -3.90 8.49 -9.09
C TRP A 84 -4.13 9.93 -8.67
N TYR A 85 -3.16 10.50 -7.93
CA TYR A 85 -3.17 11.90 -7.53
C TYR A 85 -2.90 12.83 -8.70
N GLY A 86 -3.69 13.86 -8.81
CA GLY A 86 -3.43 14.96 -9.75
C GLY A 86 -2.18 15.78 -9.37
N PRO A 87 -1.68 16.61 -10.32
CA PRO A 87 -0.48 17.42 -10.12
C PRO A 87 -0.62 18.44 -8.97
N ASP A 88 -1.86 18.84 -8.64
CA ASP A 88 -2.16 19.84 -7.61
C ASP A 88 -1.78 19.41 -6.18
N PHE A 89 -1.45 18.16 -5.97
CA PHE A 89 -1.03 17.61 -4.68
C PHE A 89 0.50 17.63 -4.50
N HIS A 90 1.27 17.87 -5.56
CA HIS A 90 2.73 17.86 -5.48
C HIS A 90 3.26 18.89 -4.46
N GLY A 91 4.16 18.43 -3.60
CA GLY A 91 4.74 19.24 -2.51
C GLY A 91 3.87 19.37 -1.25
N LYS A 92 2.60 18.93 -1.25
CA LYS A 92 1.77 18.94 -0.04
C LYS A 92 2.19 17.84 0.92
N SER A 93 1.97 18.07 2.22
CA SER A 93 2.28 17.08 3.25
C SER A 93 1.36 15.87 3.18
N THR A 94 1.93 14.68 3.27
CA THR A 94 1.24 13.40 3.39
C THR A 94 0.95 13.07 4.86
N SER A 95 0.10 12.07 5.10
CA SER A 95 -0.30 11.67 6.45
C SER A 95 0.83 11.09 7.30
N ASN A 96 1.95 10.66 6.70
CA ASN A 96 3.15 10.25 7.44
C ASN A 96 4.15 11.40 7.66
N GLY A 97 3.84 12.63 7.21
CA GLY A 97 4.67 13.82 7.37
C GLY A 97 5.69 14.07 6.26
N GLU A 98 5.72 13.24 5.22
CA GLU A 98 6.55 13.49 4.03
C GLU A 98 5.91 14.54 3.11
N GLY A 99 6.71 15.17 2.25
CA GLY A 99 6.18 15.90 1.09
C GLY A 99 5.77 14.92 -0.01
N TYR A 100 4.55 15.05 -0.55
CA TYR A 100 4.14 14.26 -1.69
C TYR A 100 4.98 14.60 -2.93
N ASP A 101 5.70 13.61 -3.44
CA ASP A 101 6.42 13.67 -4.71
C ASP A 101 5.70 12.81 -5.76
N MET A 102 5.09 13.47 -6.78
CA MET A 102 4.38 12.78 -7.84
C MET A 102 5.29 11.88 -8.71
N TYR A 103 6.62 12.07 -8.63
CA TYR A 103 7.61 11.27 -9.35
C TYR A 103 8.20 10.13 -8.53
N ALA A 104 7.87 10.05 -7.23
CA ALA A 104 8.27 8.95 -6.36
C ALA A 104 7.29 7.76 -6.48
N MET A 105 7.76 6.56 -6.17
CA MET A 105 6.96 5.33 -6.20
C MET A 105 6.19 5.17 -4.89
N THR A 106 5.15 6.00 -4.70
CA THR A 106 4.33 6.06 -3.49
C THR A 106 2.84 5.99 -3.79
N ALA A 107 2.04 5.74 -2.76
CA ALA A 107 0.59 5.72 -2.87
C ALA A 107 -0.10 6.02 -1.53
N ALA A 108 -1.40 6.39 -1.60
CA ALA A 108 -2.28 6.43 -0.45
C ALA A 108 -3.14 5.18 -0.35
N HIS A 109 -3.36 4.73 0.89
CA HIS A 109 -4.29 3.69 1.22
C HIS A 109 -5.03 4.01 2.53
N LYS A 110 -6.32 3.64 2.60
CA LYS A 110 -7.18 3.98 3.77
C LYS A 110 -6.64 3.39 5.08
N THR A 111 -6.22 2.14 5.08
CA THR A 111 -5.99 1.37 6.32
C THR A 111 -4.64 0.67 6.41
N LEU A 112 -3.90 0.48 5.30
CA LEU A 112 -2.58 -0.14 5.37
C LEU A 112 -1.64 0.68 6.27
N PRO A 113 -0.77 0.02 7.05
CA PRO A 113 0.25 0.73 7.84
C PRO A 113 1.12 1.60 6.94
N MET A 114 1.58 2.74 7.45
CA MET A 114 2.56 3.55 6.73
C MET A 114 3.84 2.75 6.50
N ASN A 115 4.48 3.03 5.37
CA ASN A 115 5.66 2.33 4.88
C ASN A 115 5.42 0.85 4.48
N THR A 116 4.16 0.41 4.37
CA THR A 116 3.85 -0.85 3.69
C THR A 116 4.25 -0.75 2.23
N VAL A 117 4.99 -1.73 1.74
CA VAL A 117 5.36 -1.89 0.34
C VAL A 117 4.39 -2.87 -0.30
N VAL A 118 3.71 -2.44 -1.36
CA VAL A 118 2.73 -3.26 -2.07
C VAL A 118 3.07 -3.36 -3.55
N ARG A 119 2.86 -4.55 -4.12
CA ARG A 119 2.75 -4.74 -5.56
C ARG A 119 1.32 -4.41 -5.97
N VAL A 120 1.17 -3.55 -6.96
CA VAL A 120 -0.11 -3.19 -7.57
C VAL A 120 -0.14 -3.80 -8.96
N THR A 121 -1.06 -4.71 -9.21
CA THR A 121 -1.28 -5.34 -10.52
C THR A 121 -2.57 -4.83 -11.11
N ASN A 122 -2.51 -4.21 -12.28
CA ASN A 122 -3.69 -3.90 -13.08
C ASN A 122 -4.25 -5.21 -13.65
N THR A 123 -5.47 -5.60 -13.23
CA THR A 123 -6.04 -6.90 -13.57
C THR A 123 -6.55 -6.99 -15.02
N GLN A 124 -6.60 -5.88 -15.75
CA GLN A 124 -6.97 -5.84 -17.17
C GLN A 124 -5.77 -6.04 -18.10
N THR A 125 -4.58 -5.59 -17.67
CA THR A 125 -3.38 -5.54 -18.53
C THR A 125 -2.22 -6.38 -18.00
N ASP A 126 -2.34 -6.94 -16.78
CA ASP A 126 -1.29 -7.61 -16.02
C ASP A 126 -0.05 -6.74 -15.75
N ALA A 127 -0.11 -5.44 -16.08
CA ALA A 127 0.96 -4.50 -15.78
C ALA A 127 1.09 -4.31 -14.26
N GLN A 128 2.33 -4.27 -13.78
CA GLN A 128 2.63 -4.23 -12.35
C GLN A 128 3.51 -3.03 -11.99
N THR A 129 3.30 -2.50 -10.80
CA THR A 129 4.17 -1.53 -10.18
C THR A 129 4.31 -1.84 -8.69
N ILE A 130 5.38 -1.36 -8.06
CA ILE A 130 5.57 -1.49 -6.61
C ILE A 130 5.62 -0.09 -6.02
N VAL A 131 4.83 0.13 -4.96
CA VAL A 131 4.73 1.41 -4.28
C VAL A 131 4.83 1.25 -2.77
N ARG A 132 5.27 2.31 -2.11
CA ARG A 132 5.24 2.43 -0.66
C ARG A 132 4.03 3.28 -0.25
N ILE A 133 3.29 2.81 0.75
CA ILE A 133 2.19 3.58 1.34
C ILE A 133 2.76 4.65 2.25
N ASN A 134 2.51 5.92 1.93
CA ASN A 134 2.95 7.07 2.72
C ASN A 134 1.82 8.05 3.04
N ASP A 135 0.60 7.80 2.55
CA ASP A 135 -0.53 8.68 2.77
C ASP A 135 -1.84 7.95 3.06
N ARG A 136 -2.86 8.69 3.52
CA ARG A 136 -4.24 8.25 3.76
C ARG A 136 -5.15 8.68 2.63
N GLY A 137 -6.05 7.79 2.24
CA GLY A 137 -6.99 7.91 1.13
C GLY A 137 -6.99 6.62 0.31
N PRO A 138 -7.71 6.59 -0.81
CA PRO A 138 -8.72 7.52 -1.27
C PRO A 138 -9.99 7.51 -0.40
N PHE A 139 -10.61 8.69 -0.17
CA PHE A 139 -11.86 8.78 0.59
C PHE A 139 -13.11 8.65 -0.30
N VAL A 140 -12.98 7.89 -1.36
CA VAL A 140 -14.04 7.47 -2.28
C VAL A 140 -14.24 5.96 -2.10
N GLU A 141 -15.49 5.51 -1.97
CA GLU A 141 -15.78 4.12 -1.54
C GLU A 141 -15.24 3.06 -2.48
N THR A 142 -15.42 3.25 -3.76
CA THR A 142 -15.04 2.28 -4.81
C THR A 142 -13.53 2.12 -4.99
N ARG A 143 -12.73 3.09 -4.52
CA ARG A 143 -11.28 3.09 -4.68
C ARG A 143 -10.59 2.55 -3.44
N ILE A 144 -9.55 1.75 -3.62
CA ILE A 144 -8.72 1.22 -2.53
C ILE A 144 -7.34 1.89 -2.45
N ILE A 145 -6.82 2.40 -3.55
CA ILE A 145 -5.49 2.99 -3.63
C ILE A 145 -5.48 4.18 -4.60
N ASP A 146 -4.77 5.25 -4.22
CA ASP A 146 -4.42 6.34 -5.13
C ASP A 146 -2.91 6.34 -5.33
N LEU A 147 -2.48 6.21 -6.59
CA LEU A 147 -1.07 6.11 -6.97
C LEU A 147 -0.44 7.47 -7.20
N SER A 148 0.86 7.58 -7.04
CA SER A 148 1.62 8.69 -7.63
C SER A 148 1.53 8.66 -9.15
N LEU A 149 1.81 9.77 -9.82
CA LEU A 149 1.86 9.84 -11.28
C LEU A 149 2.88 8.84 -11.86
N ALA A 150 4.06 8.71 -11.21
CA ALA A 150 5.09 7.78 -11.66
C ALA A 150 4.62 6.33 -11.61
N ALA A 151 3.94 5.93 -10.53
CA ALA A 151 3.39 4.59 -10.39
C ALA A 151 2.21 4.34 -11.34
N ALA A 152 1.31 5.32 -11.49
CA ALA A 152 0.17 5.24 -12.40
C ALA A 152 0.59 4.99 -13.85
N LYS A 153 1.65 5.68 -14.29
CA LYS A 153 2.23 5.50 -15.64
C LYS A 153 2.71 4.07 -15.89
N GLN A 154 3.25 3.39 -14.88
CA GLN A 154 3.77 2.02 -15.05
C GLN A 154 2.66 1.01 -15.35
N ILE A 155 1.43 1.26 -14.87
CA ILE A 155 0.30 0.33 -15.04
C ILE A 155 -0.84 0.93 -15.87
N GLY A 156 -0.59 2.07 -16.53
CA GLY A 156 -1.51 2.70 -17.48
C GLY A 156 -2.68 3.46 -16.86
N VAL A 157 -2.72 3.62 -15.52
CA VAL A 157 -3.82 4.31 -14.80
C VAL A 157 -3.79 5.82 -15.05
N ASP A 158 -2.65 6.39 -15.40
CA ASP A 158 -2.52 7.80 -15.80
C ASP A 158 -3.37 8.17 -17.02
N LYS A 159 -3.59 7.21 -17.93
CA LYS A 159 -4.37 7.38 -19.17
C LYS A 159 -5.84 7.13 -18.97
N THR A 160 -6.20 6.13 -18.15
CA THR A 160 -7.59 5.70 -17.92
C THR A 160 -8.25 6.41 -16.74
N GLY A 161 -7.45 7.09 -15.89
CA GLY A 161 -7.89 7.71 -14.64
C GLY A 161 -8.12 6.70 -13.52
N THR A 162 -8.67 5.55 -13.83
CA THR A 162 -8.91 4.43 -12.89
C THR A 162 -8.70 3.08 -13.56
N ALA A 163 -8.37 2.05 -12.76
CA ALA A 163 -8.32 0.66 -13.22
C ALA A 163 -8.61 -0.31 -12.07
N PRO A 164 -9.16 -1.51 -12.34
CA PRO A 164 -9.25 -2.56 -11.34
C PRO A 164 -7.85 -3.12 -11.07
N VAL A 165 -7.52 -3.25 -9.77
CA VAL A 165 -6.20 -3.71 -9.35
C VAL A 165 -6.30 -4.75 -8.23
N THR A 166 -5.24 -5.55 -8.13
CA THR A 166 -4.93 -6.35 -6.95
C THR A 166 -3.68 -5.79 -6.30
N LEU A 167 -3.72 -5.63 -4.98
CA LEU A 167 -2.59 -5.25 -4.13
C LEU A 167 -2.06 -6.50 -3.45
N GLU A 168 -0.75 -6.66 -3.39
CA GLU A 168 -0.06 -7.70 -2.61
C GLU A 168 0.94 -7.04 -1.69
N VAL A 169 0.89 -7.32 -0.40
CA VAL A 169 1.85 -6.81 0.58
C VAL A 169 3.17 -7.55 0.41
N LEU A 170 4.23 -6.81 0.06
CA LEU A 170 5.57 -7.37 -0.12
C LEU A 170 6.45 -7.20 1.12
N GLY A 171 6.13 -6.24 1.98
CA GLY A 171 6.93 -5.95 3.18
C GLY A 171 6.72 -4.53 3.68
N PHE A 172 7.68 -4.07 4.50
CA PHE A 172 7.62 -2.78 5.16
C PHE A 172 8.97 -2.09 5.05
N GLU A 173 8.99 -0.85 4.57
CA GLU A 173 10.20 -0.05 4.56
C GLU A 173 10.53 0.42 5.98
N PRO A 174 11.76 0.26 6.46
CA PRO A 174 12.18 0.84 7.74
C PRO A 174 12.10 2.36 7.67
N THR A 175 11.61 2.98 8.74
CA THR A 175 11.54 4.45 8.86
C THR A 175 12.94 5.06 8.65
N GLY A 176 13.08 5.99 7.70
CA GLY A 176 14.34 6.69 7.40
C GLY A 176 15.19 6.10 6.28
N VAL A 177 14.77 5.01 5.63
CA VAL A 177 15.45 4.49 4.43
C VAL A 177 14.87 5.14 3.18
N ARG A 178 15.70 5.82 2.41
CA ARG A 178 15.32 6.42 1.12
C ARG A 178 15.39 5.34 0.04
N SER A 179 14.27 5.06 -0.58
CA SER A 179 14.06 4.24 -1.78
C SER A 179 14.50 2.77 -1.71
N ILE A 180 13.51 1.89 -1.62
CA ILE A 180 13.61 0.48 -2.03
C ILE A 180 13.75 0.44 -3.55
N ASP A 181 14.57 -0.47 -4.07
CA ASP A 181 14.56 -0.80 -5.50
C ASP A 181 13.29 -1.58 -5.85
N MET A 182 12.23 -0.84 -6.12
CA MET A 182 10.90 -1.36 -6.41
C MET A 182 10.89 -2.22 -7.69
N ALA A 183 11.72 -1.88 -8.67
CA ALA A 183 11.79 -2.58 -9.95
C ALA A 183 12.30 -4.02 -9.80
N ARG A 184 13.14 -4.29 -8.79
CA ARG A 184 13.68 -5.62 -8.53
C ARG A 184 12.69 -6.53 -7.83
N MET A 185 11.84 -5.99 -6.95
CA MET A 185 10.77 -6.75 -6.29
C MET A 185 9.71 -7.21 -7.28
N ALA A 186 9.46 -6.45 -8.34
CA ALA A 186 8.49 -6.80 -9.38
C ALA A 186 8.85 -8.08 -10.17
N LYS A 187 10.12 -8.50 -10.18
CA LYS A 187 10.63 -9.66 -10.94
C LYS A 187 10.85 -10.92 -10.11
N GLY A 188 10.51 -10.91 -8.81
CA GLY A 188 10.64 -12.09 -7.95
C GLY A 188 9.68 -13.22 -8.37
N PRO A 189 10.06 -14.50 -8.14
CA PRO A 189 9.18 -15.62 -8.45
C PRO A 189 7.86 -15.49 -7.66
N ARG A 190 6.74 -15.78 -8.33
CA ARG A 190 5.46 -16.02 -7.67
C ARG A 190 5.66 -17.27 -6.80
N GLU A 191 5.88 -17.11 -5.49
CA GLU A 191 5.72 -18.22 -4.60
C GLU A 191 4.27 -18.67 -4.69
N SER A 192 4.06 -19.94 -5.03
CA SER A 192 2.76 -20.58 -4.99
C SER A 192 2.15 -20.31 -3.63
N ILE A 193 0.92 -19.82 -3.60
CA ILE A 193 0.15 -19.59 -2.38
C ILE A 193 0.02 -20.97 -1.70
N LEU A 194 0.89 -21.22 -0.74
CA LEU A 194 0.70 -22.36 0.15
C LEU A 194 -0.50 -22.01 1.02
N THR A 195 -1.52 -22.86 1.02
CA THR A 195 -2.68 -22.74 1.89
C THR A 195 -2.20 -22.56 3.33
N SER A 196 -2.46 -21.39 3.92
CA SER A 196 -2.08 -21.11 5.29
C SER A 196 -3.22 -21.45 6.22
N PHE A 197 -2.89 -22.10 7.33
CA PHE A 197 -3.87 -22.46 8.36
C PHE A 197 -3.77 -21.49 9.52
N PHE A 198 -4.93 -21.01 9.96
CA PHE A 198 -5.08 -20.12 11.11
C PHE A 198 -6.13 -20.67 12.06
N VAL A 199 -6.06 -20.26 13.32
CA VAL A 199 -7.10 -20.51 14.31
C VAL A 199 -7.68 -19.18 14.75
N GLN A 200 -8.97 -18.93 14.51
CA GLN A 200 -9.64 -17.74 15.02
C GLN A 200 -9.83 -17.85 16.52
N ILE A 201 -9.33 -16.86 17.26
CA ILE A 201 -9.39 -16.81 18.74
C ILE A 201 -10.27 -15.68 19.28
N GLY A 202 -10.76 -14.81 18.40
CA GLY A 202 -11.67 -13.71 18.78
C GLY A 202 -12.23 -12.99 17.58
N SER A 203 -13.35 -12.29 17.81
CA SER A 203 -14.01 -11.39 16.85
C SER A 203 -14.56 -10.18 17.59
N PHE A 204 -14.28 -8.97 17.11
CA PHE A 204 -14.54 -7.73 17.80
C PHE A 204 -15.16 -6.70 16.84
N GLU A 205 -16.14 -5.96 17.29
CA GLU A 205 -16.69 -4.82 16.55
C GLU A 205 -15.76 -3.59 16.62
N ARG A 206 -14.95 -3.51 17.68
CA ARG A 206 -14.00 -2.41 17.90
C ARG A 206 -12.57 -2.90 17.75
N PHE A 207 -11.76 -2.13 17.05
CA PHE A 207 -10.36 -2.43 16.78
C PHE A 207 -9.51 -2.56 18.06
N GLU A 208 -9.79 -1.74 19.08
CA GLU A 208 -9.08 -1.74 20.35
C GLU A 208 -9.19 -3.10 21.07
N GLY A 209 -10.35 -3.74 21.02
CA GLY A 209 -10.56 -5.07 21.58
C GLY A 209 -9.73 -6.14 20.86
N ALA A 210 -9.71 -6.08 19.53
CA ALA A 210 -8.87 -6.96 18.72
C ALA A 210 -7.38 -6.73 18.98
N MET A 211 -6.95 -5.47 19.12
CA MET A 211 -5.55 -5.11 19.40
C MET A 211 -5.11 -5.60 20.78
N SER A 212 -5.92 -5.40 21.81
CA SER A 212 -5.62 -5.90 23.17
C SER A 212 -5.45 -7.42 23.14
N THR A 213 -6.35 -8.13 22.46
CA THR A 213 -6.27 -9.59 22.31
C THR A 213 -5.04 -10.01 21.52
N LYS A 214 -4.75 -9.34 20.41
CA LYS A 214 -3.54 -9.59 19.63
C LYS A 214 -2.27 -9.37 20.44
N GLN A 215 -2.20 -8.32 21.27
CA GLN A 215 -1.05 -8.06 22.13
C GLN A 215 -0.87 -9.16 23.18
N LYS A 216 -1.98 -9.56 23.85
CA LYS A 216 -1.97 -10.62 24.85
C LYS A 216 -1.43 -11.94 24.29
N TYR A 217 -1.71 -12.22 23.02
CA TYR A 217 -1.35 -13.47 22.36
C TYR A 217 -0.36 -13.26 21.19
N ALA A 218 0.45 -12.19 21.22
CA ALA A 218 1.39 -11.83 20.16
C ALA A 218 2.36 -12.97 19.80
N SER A 219 2.74 -13.77 20.82
CA SER A 219 3.47 -15.03 20.67
C SER A 219 2.89 -16.02 21.68
N PHE A 220 2.09 -16.95 21.23
CA PHE A 220 1.44 -17.95 22.09
C PHE A 220 1.75 -19.36 21.60
N ASN A 221 2.49 -20.11 22.39
CA ASN A 221 2.91 -21.50 22.08
C ASN A 221 3.60 -21.64 20.71
N GLY A 222 4.38 -20.63 20.28
CA GLY A 222 5.05 -20.61 18.99
C GLY A 222 4.21 -20.09 17.82
N TYR A 223 2.95 -19.74 18.03
CA TYR A 223 2.05 -19.15 17.05
C TYR A 223 1.93 -17.64 17.26
N SER A 224 1.69 -16.90 16.15
CA SER A 224 1.61 -15.44 16.18
C SER A 224 0.18 -14.96 15.94
N ALA A 225 -0.29 -14.00 16.75
CA ALA A 225 -1.60 -13.41 16.59
C ALA A 225 -1.60 -12.31 15.53
N ILE A 226 -2.61 -12.35 14.64
CA ILE A 226 -2.90 -11.32 13.64
C ILE A 226 -4.32 -10.82 13.78
N ILE A 227 -4.58 -9.64 13.23
CA ILE A 227 -5.95 -9.11 13.08
C ILE A 227 -6.31 -9.12 11.60
N LYS A 228 -7.47 -9.69 11.29
CA LYS A 228 -8.12 -9.60 9.97
C LYS A 228 -9.33 -8.70 10.08
N ASP A 229 -9.40 -7.72 9.20
CA ASP A 229 -10.54 -6.87 9.02
C ASP A 229 -11.51 -7.53 8.05
N THR A 230 -12.72 -7.80 8.50
CA THR A 230 -13.72 -8.54 7.74
C THR A 230 -15.07 -7.86 7.87
N GLU A 231 -15.95 -8.10 6.91
CA GLU A 231 -17.35 -7.69 6.99
C GLU A 231 -18.26 -8.93 7.15
N TYR A 232 -19.22 -8.85 8.04
CA TYR A 232 -20.23 -9.89 8.21
C TYR A 232 -21.59 -9.25 8.52
N ASN A 233 -22.60 -9.55 7.73
CA ASN A 233 -23.96 -8.97 7.82
C ASN A 233 -23.95 -7.43 7.86
N ASN A 234 -23.20 -6.78 6.96
CA ASN A 234 -23.01 -5.33 6.87
C ASN A 234 -22.39 -4.69 8.13
N LYS A 235 -21.79 -5.51 9.01
CA LYS A 235 -21.03 -5.05 10.16
C LYS A 235 -19.55 -5.36 9.98
N ARG A 236 -18.72 -4.36 10.21
CA ARG A 236 -17.27 -4.51 10.23
C ARG A 236 -16.86 -5.26 11.50
N LEU A 237 -16.00 -6.30 11.34
CA LEU A 237 -15.48 -7.11 12.42
C LEU A 237 -13.96 -7.24 12.33
N PHE A 238 -13.31 -7.07 13.45
CA PHE A 238 -11.88 -7.31 13.61
C PHE A 238 -11.68 -8.69 14.23
N ARG A 239 -11.26 -9.65 13.40
CA ARG A 239 -11.03 -11.02 13.84
C ARG A 239 -9.57 -11.20 14.22
N VAL A 240 -9.31 -11.82 15.36
CA VAL A 240 -7.95 -12.16 15.81
C VAL A 240 -7.71 -13.62 15.49
N TRP A 241 -6.67 -13.89 14.72
CA TRP A 241 -6.27 -15.23 14.31
C TRP A 241 -4.86 -15.52 14.79
N LEU A 242 -4.63 -16.75 15.26
CA LEU A 242 -3.28 -17.29 15.43
C LEU A 242 -2.84 -17.95 14.13
N GLY A 243 -1.64 -17.63 13.66
CA GLY A 243 -1.04 -18.21 12.47
C GLY A 243 0.33 -18.80 12.74
N GLY A 244 0.84 -19.54 11.75
CA GLY A 244 2.10 -20.28 11.86
C GLY A 244 1.92 -21.79 11.93
N PHE A 245 0.68 -22.30 11.76
CA PHE A 245 0.39 -23.72 11.67
C PHE A 245 0.89 -24.29 10.33
N LYS A 246 1.67 -25.37 10.39
CA LYS A 246 2.24 -26.04 9.21
C LYS A 246 1.23 -26.93 8.48
N SER A 247 0.13 -27.29 9.15
CA SER A 247 -0.91 -28.13 8.60
C SER A 247 -2.25 -27.93 9.31
N GLU A 248 -3.34 -28.35 8.66
CA GLU A 248 -4.66 -28.38 9.29
C GLU A 248 -4.72 -29.31 10.50
N ALA A 249 -3.99 -30.44 10.45
CA ALA A 249 -3.92 -31.37 11.57
C ALA A 249 -3.31 -30.72 12.82
N GLU A 250 -2.25 -29.93 12.65
CA GLU A 250 -1.64 -29.16 13.75
C GLU A 250 -2.60 -28.12 14.33
N ALA A 251 -3.35 -27.41 13.48
CA ALA A 251 -4.37 -26.46 13.92
C ALA A 251 -5.52 -27.16 14.67
N ARG A 252 -5.93 -28.34 14.24
CA ARG A 252 -6.94 -29.17 14.94
C ARG A 252 -6.46 -29.62 16.31
N ASP A 253 -5.23 -30.16 16.39
CA ASP A 253 -4.61 -30.54 17.65
C ASP A 253 -4.51 -29.35 18.63
N PHE A 254 -4.14 -28.19 18.13
CA PHE A 254 -4.13 -26.95 18.94
C PHE A 254 -5.51 -26.59 19.50
N ILE A 255 -6.57 -26.66 18.68
CA ILE A 255 -7.96 -26.41 19.13
C ILE A 255 -8.40 -27.43 20.18
N SER A 256 -8.06 -28.70 19.97
CA SER A 256 -8.44 -29.79 20.88
C SER A 256 -7.88 -29.61 22.30
N ARG A 257 -6.79 -28.85 22.46
CA ARG A 257 -6.22 -28.54 23.77
C ARG A 257 -7.06 -27.51 24.57
N GLY A 258 -8.10 -26.91 23.97
CA GLY A 258 -9.08 -26.09 24.66
C GLY A 258 -8.60 -24.72 25.12
N TYR A 259 -7.49 -24.19 24.59
CA TYR A 259 -6.95 -22.88 24.98
C TYR A 259 -7.92 -21.71 24.72
N PHE A 260 -8.75 -21.83 23.70
CA PHE A 260 -9.71 -20.80 23.28
C PHE A 260 -11.06 -21.43 22.99
N GLN A 261 -12.05 -21.12 23.82
CA GLN A 261 -13.40 -21.61 23.64
C GLN A 261 -14.03 -21.04 22.37
N GLY A 262 -14.65 -21.89 21.54
CA GLY A 262 -15.30 -21.47 20.29
C GLY A 262 -14.34 -21.11 19.16
N SER A 263 -13.03 -21.43 19.28
CA SER A 263 -12.07 -21.27 18.20
C SER A 263 -12.31 -22.26 17.06
N PHE A 264 -11.96 -21.87 15.84
CA PHE A 264 -12.10 -22.72 14.65
C PHE A 264 -11.00 -22.41 13.63
N ILE A 265 -10.81 -23.34 12.68
CA ILE A 265 -9.76 -23.24 11.66
C ILE A 265 -10.23 -22.35 10.52
N ILE A 266 -9.33 -21.44 10.10
CA ILE A 266 -9.44 -20.66 8.88
C ILE A 266 -8.39 -21.17 7.90
N ARG A 267 -8.76 -21.31 6.63
CA ARG A 267 -7.87 -21.63 5.51
C ARG A 267 -7.80 -20.43 4.58
N GLU A 268 -6.59 -19.96 4.30
CA GLU A 268 -6.31 -18.88 3.31
C GLU A 268 -5.20 -19.29 2.35
#